data_0aa205ea8d88898f0b3796cbf409b3df
#
_entry.id   0aa205ea8d88898f0b3796cbf409b3df
#
_cell.length_a   1.000
_cell.length_b   1.000
_cell.length_c   1.000
_cell.angle_alpha   90.00
_cell.angle_beta   90.00
_cell.angle_gamma   90.00
#
_symmetry.space_group_name_H-M   'P 1'
#
loop_
_entity.id
_entity.type
_entity.pdbx_description
1 polymer ?
#
loop_
_entity_poly.entity_id
_entity_poly.type
_entity_poly.pdbx_seq_one_letter_code
_entity_poly.pdbx_strand_id
1 'polypeptide(L)'
;QVAIVKRAENGMIFDPITIHRNNTIRDALALMAEYHIGGIPVVENDGTLCGIVTNRDLRFQRDYDVKIDDVMTKERLVTTHQQVDMEAASQILQEHKIEKLPVIDSDGKLIGLITYKDITKAKDKPMACKDSKGRLRVAGGVGVTKDSMDRIAALVEAGVDAIVIDTAHGHSLSVVEKLK
;
A
#
# COMPACT_ATOMS: atom_id res chain seq x y z
N GLN A 1 -6.37 -7.84 7.66
CA GLN A 1 -4.96 -8.11 7.97
C GLN A 1 -4.16 -8.53 6.72
N VAL A 2 -4.60 -9.53 5.92
CA VAL A 2 -3.91 -9.95 4.68
C VAL A 2 -3.66 -8.75 3.77
N ALA A 3 -4.69 -7.98 3.43
CA ALA A 3 -4.58 -6.79 2.58
C ALA A 3 -3.59 -5.75 3.14
N ILE A 4 -3.54 -5.56 4.46
CA ILE A 4 -2.59 -4.66 5.12
C ILE A 4 -1.16 -5.16 4.92
N VAL A 5 -0.90 -6.46 5.14
CA VAL A 5 0.44 -7.05 4.95
C VAL A 5 0.85 -7.00 3.47
N LYS A 6 -0.08 -7.31 2.55
CA LYS A 6 0.17 -7.23 1.11
C LYS A 6 0.48 -5.81 0.61
N ARG A 7 0.01 -4.78 1.31
CA ARG A 7 0.35 -3.38 1.03
C ARG A 7 1.66 -2.91 1.68
N ALA A 8 2.12 -3.57 2.72
CA ALA A 8 3.08 -3.00 3.67
C ALA A 8 4.57 -3.09 3.31
N GLU A 9 5.01 -3.94 2.35
CA GLU A 9 6.47 -4.22 2.26
C GLU A 9 6.97 -4.57 0.84
N ASN A 10 7.02 -3.59 -0.10
CA ASN A 10 7.31 -3.97 -1.48
C ASN A 10 8.39 -3.20 -2.23
N GLY A 11 8.98 -2.20 -1.63
CA GLY A 11 9.71 -1.25 -2.44
C GLY A 11 8.77 -0.34 -3.27
N MET A 12 7.72 -0.84 -3.91
CA MET A 12 6.68 -0.06 -4.57
C MET A 12 5.29 -0.53 -4.14
N ILE A 13 4.44 0.39 -3.71
CA ILE A 13 3.02 0.17 -3.41
C ILE A 13 2.25 0.31 -4.72
N PHE A 14 1.70 -0.80 -5.26
CA PHE A 14 1.01 -0.83 -6.55
C PHE A 14 -0.40 -0.25 -6.56
N ASP A 15 -1.03 -0.12 -5.42
CA ASP A 15 -2.37 0.45 -5.26
C ASP A 15 -2.36 1.39 -4.05
N PRO A 16 -1.72 2.56 -4.20
CA PRO A 16 -1.63 3.50 -3.10
C PRO A 16 -2.99 4.10 -2.79
N ILE A 17 -3.21 4.42 -1.51
CA ILE A 17 -4.37 5.23 -1.11
C ILE A 17 -4.22 6.60 -1.76
N THR A 18 -5.26 7.04 -2.44
CA THR A 18 -5.32 8.32 -3.13
C THR A 18 -6.43 9.20 -2.59
N ILE A 19 -6.37 10.48 -2.89
CA ILE A 19 -7.41 11.46 -2.57
C ILE A 19 -7.61 12.39 -3.78
N HIS A 20 -8.81 12.94 -3.94
CA HIS A 20 -9.08 13.92 -4.99
C HIS A 20 -8.78 15.34 -4.52
N ARG A 21 -8.37 16.21 -5.44
CA ARG A 21 -8.06 17.61 -5.15
C ARG A 21 -9.20 18.41 -4.50
N ASN A 22 -10.46 17.99 -4.75
CA ASN A 22 -11.64 18.64 -4.21
C ASN A 22 -12.00 18.18 -2.78
N ASN A 23 -11.38 17.13 -2.26
CA ASN A 23 -11.51 16.71 -0.87
C ASN A 23 -10.91 17.74 0.08
N THR A 24 -11.23 17.62 1.36
CA THR A 24 -10.77 18.52 2.41
C THR A 24 -9.55 17.99 3.17
N ILE A 25 -8.88 18.85 3.91
CA ILE A 25 -7.83 18.46 4.86
C ILE A 25 -8.36 17.43 5.86
N ARG A 26 -9.60 17.58 6.31
CA ARG A 26 -10.28 16.63 7.21
C ARG A 26 -10.30 15.22 6.63
N ASP A 27 -10.65 15.10 5.34
CA ASP A 27 -10.69 13.82 4.64
C ASP A 27 -9.29 13.19 4.56
N ALA A 28 -8.27 14.00 4.23
CA ALA A 28 -6.89 13.53 4.18
C ALA A 28 -6.40 13.04 5.54
N LEU A 29 -6.68 13.78 6.61
CA LEU A 29 -6.28 13.39 7.98
C LEU A 29 -7.00 12.10 8.41
N ALA A 30 -8.27 11.92 8.05
CA ALA A 30 -9.02 10.71 8.32
C ALA A 30 -8.38 9.49 7.63
N LEU A 31 -8.07 9.60 6.33
CA LEU A 31 -7.38 8.56 5.56
C LEU A 31 -5.98 8.26 6.13
N MET A 32 -5.21 9.31 6.48
CA MET A 32 -3.88 9.13 7.07
C MET A 32 -3.94 8.38 8.41
N ALA A 33 -4.95 8.66 9.24
CA ALA A 33 -5.16 7.98 10.51
C ALA A 33 -5.62 6.54 10.32
N GLU A 34 -6.59 6.29 9.44
CA GLU A 34 -7.14 4.97 9.15
C GLU A 34 -6.07 4.00 8.60
N TYR A 35 -5.28 4.47 7.63
CA TYR A 35 -4.27 3.64 6.95
C TYR A 35 -2.86 3.76 7.54
N HIS A 36 -2.67 4.56 8.61
CA HIS A 36 -1.38 4.81 9.26
C HIS A 36 -0.30 5.29 8.28
N ILE A 37 -0.67 6.19 7.36
CA ILE A 37 0.20 6.75 6.33
C ILE A 37 0.46 8.24 6.55
N GLY A 38 1.64 8.72 6.16
CA GLY A 38 2.05 10.12 6.36
C GLY A 38 2.03 10.95 5.06
N GLY A 39 1.31 10.51 4.04
CA GLY A 39 1.13 11.26 2.79
C GLY A 39 0.39 10.46 1.75
N ILE A 40 -0.38 11.16 0.94
CA ILE A 40 -1.36 10.61 0.01
C ILE A 40 -1.16 11.29 -1.36
N PRO A 41 -0.95 10.54 -2.45
CA PRO A 41 -1.01 11.07 -3.81
C PRO A 41 -2.40 11.64 -4.11
N VAL A 42 -2.43 12.78 -4.76
CA VAL A 42 -3.66 13.46 -5.18
C VAL A 42 -3.88 13.21 -6.65
N VAL A 43 -5.06 12.72 -7.02
CA VAL A 43 -5.40 12.33 -8.39
C VAL A 43 -6.67 13.02 -8.88
N GLU A 44 -6.78 13.15 -10.19
CA GLU A 44 -8.02 13.51 -10.88
C GLU A 44 -8.95 12.29 -10.98
N ASN A 45 -10.19 12.51 -11.46
CA ASN A 45 -11.18 11.44 -11.60
C ASN A 45 -10.76 10.31 -12.57
N ASP A 46 -9.87 10.60 -13.49
CA ASP A 46 -9.35 9.64 -14.47
C ASP A 46 -8.08 8.91 -13.99
N GLY A 47 -7.63 9.19 -12.76
CA GLY A 47 -6.43 8.63 -12.15
C GLY A 47 -5.13 9.38 -12.46
N THR A 48 -5.19 10.50 -13.18
CA THR A 48 -4.01 11.34 -13.47
C THR A 48 -3.49 11.96 -12.17
N LEU A 49 -2.19 11.84 -11.93
CA LEU A 49 -1.54 12.44 -10.76
C LEU A 49 -1.48 13.96 -10.89
N CYS A 50 -2.03 14.69 -9.91
CA CYS A 50 -2.00 16.15 -9.91
C CYS A 50 -1.25 16.75 -8.71
N GLY A 51 -0.88 15.96 -7.72
CA GLY A 51 -0.14 16.44 -6.56
C GLY A 51 0.13 15.36 -5.52
N ILE A 52 0.68 15.77 -4.40
CA ILE A 52 0.84 14.95 -3.20
C ILE A 52 0.56 15.82 -1.97
N VAL A 53 -0.15 15.27 -0.99
CA VAL A 53 -0.34 15.90 0.31
C VAL A 53 0.32 15.04 1.40
N THR A 54 1.05 15.67 2.29
CA THR A 54 1.81 15.00 3.34
C THR A 54 1.54 15.62 4.70
N ASN A 55 1.93 14.93 5.79
CA ASN A 55 1.87 15.49 7.14
C ASN A 55 2.61 16.83 7.27
N ARG A 56 3.63 17.08 6.43
CA ARG A 56 4.37 18.36 6.42
C ARG A 56 3.49 19.49 5.93
N ASP A 57 2.68 19.26 4.90
CA ASP A 57 1.79 20.26 4.31
C ASP A 57 0.62 20.58 5.25
N LEU A 58 0.18 19.60 6.03
CA LEU A 58 -0.98 19.72 6.92
C LEU A 58 -0.64 20.18 8.35
N ARG A 59 0.62 20.08 8.77
CA ARG A 59 1.05 20.27 10.17
C ARG A 59 0.62 21.58 10.82
N PHE A 60 0.56 22.66 10.05
CA PHE A 60 0.27 23.99 10.55
C PHE A 60 -1.12 24.50 10.12
N GLN A 61 -1.89 23.66 9.47
CA GLN A 61 -3.24 24.04 9.06
C GLN A 61 -4.19 24.05 10.26
N ARG A 62 -4.99 25.12 10.37
CA ARG A 62 -5.97 25.30 11.45
C ARG A 62 -7.39 25.10 10.98
N ASP A 63 -7.65 25.38 9.71
CA ASP A 63 -8.93 25.15 9.04
C ASP A 63 -8.85 23.83 8.26
N TYR A 64 -9.64 22.86 8.70
CA TYR A 64 -9.65 21.52 8.08
C TYR A 64 -10.68 21.37 6.96
N ASP A 65 -11.46 22.41 6.68
CA ASP A 65 -12.45 22.43 5.58
C ASP A 65 -11.86 23.02 4.29
N VAL A 66 -10.59 23.45 4.33
CA VAL A 66 -9.80 23.87 3.16
C VAL A 66 -9.60 22.68 2.22
N LYS A 67 -9.65 22.94 0.91
CA LYS A 67 -9.45 21.91 -0.12
C LYS A 67 -7.99 21.45 -0.20
N ILE A 68 -7.81 20.21 -0.55
CA ILE A 68 -6.47 19.62 -0.76
C ILE A 68 -5.71 20.35 -1.85
N ASP A 69 -6.39 20.83 -2.90
CA ASP A 69 -5.77 21.61 -3.98
C ASP A 69 -5.03 22.85 -3.50
N ASP A 70 -5.48 23.46 -2.42
CA ASP A 70 -4.90 24.70 -1.89
C ASP A 70 -3.65 24.47 -1.03
N VAL A 71 -3.44 23.23 -0.57
CA VAL A 71 -2.36 22.89 0.37
C VAL A 71 -1.39 21.82 -0.12
N MET A 72 -1.76 21.06 -1.18
CA MET A 72 -0.92 19.99 -1.72
C MET A 72 0.33 20.56 -2.43
N THR A 73 1.37 19.76 -2.50
CA THR A 73 2.51 20.00 -3.38
C THR A 73 2.11 19.62 -4.81
N LYS A 74 1.99 20.59 -5.71
CA LYS A 74 1.69 20.43 -7.14
C LYS A 74 2.78 20.97 -8.04
N GLU A 75 3.44 22.07 -7.65
CA GLU A 75 4.59 22.59 -8.34
C GLU A 75 5.84 21.80 -7.98
N ARG A 76 6.68 21.49 -8.98
CA ARG A 76 7.90 20.69 -8.81
C ARG A 76 7.65 19.29 -8.20
N LEU A 77 6.51 18.69 -8.56
CA LEU A 77 6.19 17.33 -8.17
C LEU A 77 7.22 16.37 -8.78
N VAL A 78 7.97 15.69 -7.92
CA VAL A 78 8.97 14.69 -8.35
C VAL A 78 8.24 13.37 -8.53
N THR A 79 8.36 12.79 -9.72
CA THR A 79 7.76 11.51 -10.09
C THR A 79 8.78 10.61 -10.78
N THR A 80 8.46 9.35 -10.93
CA THR A 80 9.24 8.39 -11.71
C THR A 80 8.32 7.46 -12.50
N HIS A 81 8.92 6.62 -13.36
CA HIS A 81 8.20 5.64 -14.17
C HIS A 81 8.39 4.21 -13.63
N GLN A 82 7.55 3.28 -14.06
CA GLN A 82 7.47 1.91 -13.56
C GLN A 82 8.80 1.12 -13.63
N GLN A 83 9.72 1.49 -14.50
CA GLN A 83 10.98 0.78 -14.72
C GLN A 83 12.11 1.22 -13.77
N VAL A 84 11.84 2.12 -12.81
CA VAL A 84 12.84 2.56 -11.84
C VAL A 84 13.20 1.40 -10.90
N ASP A 85 14.48 1.12 -10.73
CA ASP A 85 14.95 0.23 -9.68
C ASP A 85 14.99 0.93 -8.31
N MET A 86 15.09 0.15 -7.24
CA MET A 86 15.05 0.69 -5.87
C MET A 86 16.26 1.55 -5.53
N GLU A 87 17.40 1.35 -6.19
CA GLU A 87 18.59 2.15 -5.96
C GLU A 87 18.45 3.52 -6.60
N ALA A 88 18.01 3.57 -7.86
CA ALA A 88 17.69 4.83 -8.54
C ALA A 88 16.56 5.59 -7.82
N ALA A 89 15.51 4.90 -7.36
CA ALA A 89 14.45 5.52 -6.56
C ALA A 89 15.01 6.12 -5.25
N SER A 90 15.94 5.41 -4.58
CA SER A 90 16.61 5.92 -3.37
C SER A 90 17.41 7.18 -3.64
N GLN A 91 18.13 7.23 -4.76
CA GLN A 91 18.90 8.41 -5.17
C GLN A 91 17.98 9.62 -5.43
N ILE A 92 16.87 9.42 -6.16
CA ILE A 92 15.86 10.47 -6.41
C ILE A 92 15.29 11.01 -5.08
N LEU A 93 14.91 10.12 -4.16
CA LEU A 93 14.39 10.52 -2.84
C LEU A 93 15.43 11.36 -2.07
N GLN A 94 16.69 10.96 -2.10
CA GLN A 94 17.79 11.64 -1.42
C GLN A 94 18.10 13.01 -2.06
N GLU A 95 18.22 13.07 -3.37
CA GLU A 95 18.54 14.29 -4.12
C GLU A 95 17.48 15.37 -3.90
N HIS A 96 16.20 14.98 -3.98
CA HIS A 96 15.08 15.90 -3.79
C HIS A 96 14.65 16.06 -2.33
N LYS A 97 15.27 15.34 -1.38
CA LYS A 97 14.95 15.37 0.06
C LYS A 97 13.47 15.09 0.35
N ILE A 98 12.90 14.14 -0.38
CA ILE A 98 11.52 13.70 -0.26
C ILE A 98 11.46 12.26 0.30
N GLU A 99 10.35 11.90 0.92
CA GLU A 99 10.14 10.56 1.50
C GLU A 99 9.22 9.68 0.65
N LYS A 100 8.57 10.26 -0.35
CA LYS A 100 7.56 9.61 -1.18
C LYS A 100 7.77 10.00 -2.63
N LEU A 101 7.80 8.99 -3.49
CA LEU A 101 8.03 9.13 -4.92
C LEU A 101 6.87 8.47 -5.66
N PRO A 102 5.91 9.25 -6.18
CA PRO A 102 4.86 8.72 -7.03
C PRO A 102 5.42 8.13 -8.32
N VAL A 103 4.88 6.99 -8.72
CA VAL A 103 5.22 6.30 -9.97
C VAL A 103 4.04 6.46 -10.93
N ILE A 104 4.33 6.96 -12.12
CA ILE A 104 3.33 7.24 -13.15
C ILE A 104 3.60 6.44 -14.42
N ASP A 105 2.56 6.24 -15.23
CA ASP A 105 2.67 5.71 -16.59
C ASP A 105 2.96 6.83 -17.62
N SER A 106 2.97 6.46 -18.91
CA SER A 106 3.18 7.39 -20.02
C SER A 106 2.09 8.46 -20.15
N ASP A 107 0.90 8.20 -19.63
CA ASP A 107 -0.25 9.09 -19.69
C ASP A 107 -0.35 9.98 -18.42
N GLY A 108 0.62 9.86 -17.50
CA GLY A 108 0.65 10.61 -16.24
C GLY A 108 -0.27 10.05 -15.16
N LYS A 109 -0.81 8.85 -15.34
CA LYS A 109 -1.66 8.20 -14.34
C LYS A 109 -0.82 7.56 -13.26
N LEU A 110 -1.31 7.65 -12.03
CA LEU A 110 -0.65 7.04 -10.89
C LEU A 110 -0.77 5.52 -10.95
N ILE A 111 0.36 4.82 -10.99
CA ILE A 111 0.44 3.35 -10.98
C ILE A 111 1.11 2.80 -9.72
N GLY A 112 1.73 3.65 -8.92
CA GLY A 112 2.37 3.22 -7.69
C GLY A 112 2.94 4.35 -6.86
N LEU A 113 3.44 3.98 -5.68
CA LEU A 113 4.11 4.89 -4.76
C LEU A 113 5.31 4.18 -4.15
N ILE A 114 6.48 4.78 -4.21
CA ILE A 114 7.69 4.31 -3.52
C ILE A 114 7.91 5.21 -2.32
N THR A 115 8.16 4.63 -1.15
CA THR A 115 8.49 5.39 0.05
C THR A 115 9.89 5.06 0.56
N TYR A 116 10.53 6.01 1.23
CA TYR A 116 11.82 5.79 1.89
C TYR A 116 11.78 4.60 2.87
N LYS A 117 10.66 4.46 3.59
CA LYS A 117 10.47 3.33 4.53
C LYS A 117 10.49 1.97 3.83
N ASP A 118 9.91 1.87 2.64
CA ASP A 118 9.86 0.61 1.90
C ASP A 118 11.25 0.22 1.36
N ILE A 119 12.03 1.21 0.92
CA ILE A 119 13.42 0.99 0.50
C ILE A 119 14.27 0.53 1.69
N THR A 120 14.17 1.18 2.84
CA THR A 120 14.91 0.80 4.04
C THR A 120 14.55 -0.62 4.49
N LYS A 121 13.25 -0.95 4.56
CA LYS A 121 12.80 -2.30 4.90
C LYS A 121 13.28 -3.37 3.94
N ALA A 122 13.33 -3.07 2.63
CA ALA A 122 13.85 -4.00 1.64
C ALA A 122 15.33 -4.32 1.85
N LYS A 123 16.13 -3.33 2.30
CA LYS A 123 17.55 -3.50 2.66
C LYS A 123 17.73 -4.26 3.98
N ASP A 124 16.89 -3.96 4.98
CA ASP A 124 16.98 -4.58 6.31
C ASP A 124 16.53 -6.05 6.30
N LYS A 125 15.67 -6.44 5.36
CA LYS A 125 15.08 -7.79 5.27
C LYS A 125 15.25 -8.40 3.88
N PRO A 126 16.49 -8.66 3.43
CA PRO A 126 16.75 -9.15 2.06
C PRO A 126 16.20 -10.57 1.82
N MET A 127 16.06 -11.37 2.90
CA MET A 127 15.56 -12.76 2.84
C MET A 127 14.05 -12.88 3.03
N ALA A 128 13.31 -11.78 3.02
CA ALA A 128 11.84 -11.81 3.13
C ALA A 128 11.22 -12.62 1.98
N CYS A 129 10.29 -13.53 2.33
CA CYS A 129 9.60 -14.37 1.35
C CYS A 129 8.57 -13.55 0.58
N LYS A 130 8.86 -13.26 -0.69
CA LYS A 130 8.06 -12.38 -1.55
C LYS A 130 7.41 -13.12 -2.70
N ASP A 131 6.27 -12.61 -3.18
CA ASP A 131 5.62 -13.06 -4.41
C ASP A 131 6.25 -12.42 -5.65
N SER A 132 5.75 -12.75 -6.85
CA SER A 132 6.26 -12.21 -8.12
C SER A 132 6.11 -10.69 -8.27
N LYS A 133 5.25 -10.07 -7.46
CA LYS A 133 5.06 -8.62 -7.38
C LYS A 133 5.90 -7.98 -6.27
N GLY A 134 6.81 -8.73 -5.65
CA GLY A 134 7.65 -8.28 -4.55
C GLY A 134 6.94 -8.18 -3.20
N ARG A 135 5.65 -8.53 -3.06
CA ARG A 135 4.87 -8.43 -1.83
C ARG A 135 5.15 -9.62 -0.91
N LEU A 136 5.11 -9.42 0.40
CA LEU A 136 5.23 -10.51 1.35
C LEU A 136 4.21 -11.62 1.05
N ARG A 137 4.66 -12.86 1.09
CA ARG A 137 3.75 -14.01 1.08
C ARG A 137 3.07 -14.15 2.43
N VAL A 138 1.77 -14.41 2.40
CA VAL A 138 0.91 -14.50 3.58
C VAL A 138 0.24 -15.86 3.60
N ALA A 139 0.30 -16.56 4.73
CA ALA A 139 -0.47 -17.76 4.97
C ALA A 139 -1.63 -17.47 5.93
N GLY A 140 -2.82 -17.96 5.62
CA GLY A 140 -4.02 -17.85 6.45
C GLY A 140 -4.34 -19.14 7.20
N GLY A 141 -4.38 -19.11 8.54
CA GLY A 141 -4.78 -20.24 9.35
C GLY A 141 -6.31 -20.43 9.38
N VAL A 142 -6.78 -21.66 9.20
CA VAL A 142 -8.19 -22.05 9.31
C VAL A 142 -8.32 -23.37 10.08
N GLY A 143 -9.40 -23.51 10.83
CA GLY A 143 -9.77 -24.78 11.46
C GLY A 143 -10.63 -25.66 10.55
N VAL A 144 -11.21 -26.71 11.12
CA VAL A 144 -12.14 -27.63 10.43
C VAL A 144 -13.61 -27.39 10.82
N THR A 145 -13.93 -26.19 11.27
CA THR A 145 -15.28 -25.76 11.66
C THR A 145 -16.20 -25.58 10.45
N LYS A 146 -17.50 -25.43 10.67
CA LYS A 146 -18.50 -25.29 9.59
C LYS A 146 -18.27 -24.02 8.74
N ASP A 147 -17.78 -22.94 9.36
CA ASP A 147 -17.51 -21.64 8.76
C ASP A 147 -16.11 -21.53 8.09
N SER A 148 -15.32 -22.61 8.12
CA SER A 148 -13.95 -22.59 7.56
C SER A 148 -13.94 -22.25 6.07
N MET A 149 -14.94 -22.70 5.30
CA MET A 149 -14.99 -22.44 3.85
C MET A 149 -15.25 -20.97 3.55
N ASP A 150 -16.16 -20.32 4.29
CA ASP A 150 -16.43 -18.88 4.15
C ASP A 150 -15.19 -18.06 4.51
N ARG A 151 -14.46 -18.48 5.56
CA ARG A 151 -13.19 -17.88 5.94
C ARG A 151 -12.11 -18.07 4.86
N ILE A 152 -12.01 -19.26 4.26
CA ILE A 152 -11.08 -19.52 3.15
C ILE A 152 -11.41 -18.61 1.97
N ALA A 153 -12.68 -18.52 1.57
CA ALA A 153 -13.12 -17.66 0.47
C ALA A 153 -12.71 -16.19 0.71
N ALA A 154 -12.97 -15.66 1.90
CA ALA A 154 -12.58 -14.30 2.28
C ALA A 154 -11.05 -14.09 2.30
N LEU A 155 -10.27 -15.10 2.72
CA LEU A 155 -8.80 -15.05 2.70
C LEU A 155 -8.26 -15.05 1.26
N VAL A 156 -8.83 -15.86 0.37
CA VAL A 156 -8.48 -15.91 -1.05
C VAL A 156 -8.81 -14.59 -1.75
N GLU A 157 -10.00 -14.02 -1.49
CA GLU A 157 -10.39 -12.70 -2.00
C GLU A 157 -9.42 -11.60 -1.51
N ALA A 158 -8.95 -11.69 -0.27
CA ALA A 158 -7.95 -10.79 0.28
C ALA A 158 -6.53 -11.00 -0.27
N GLY A 159 -6.31 -12.03 -1.13
CA GLY A 159 -5.03 -12.28 -1.79
C GLY A 159 -4.02 -13.08 -0.96
N VAL A 160 -4.48 -14.01 -0.11
CA VAL A 160 -3.58 -14.92 0.64
C VAL A 160 -2.82 -15.85 -0.33
N ASP A 161 -1.56 -16.17 -0.03
CA ASP A 161 -0.74 -17.05 -0.88
C ASP A 161 -0.85 -18.53 -0.51
N ALA A 162 -1.21 -18.82 0.74
CA ALA A 162 -1.37 -20.18 1.24
C ALA A 162 -2.44 -20.25 2.32
N ILE A 163 -3.13 -21.37 2.39
CA ILE A 163 -4.04 -21.71 3.49
C ILE A 163 -3.38 -22.81 4.32
N VAL A 164 -3.40 -22.64 5.62
CA VAL A 164 -2.91 -23.63 6.59
C VAL A 164 -4.09 -24.15 7.41
N ILE A 165 -4.37 -25.44 7.33
CA ILE A 165 -5.37 -26.08 8.20
C ILE A 165 -4.67 -26.41 9.52
N ASP A 166 -5.00 -25.62 10.56
CA ASP A 166 -4.42 -25.74 11.89
C ASP A 166 -5.41 -26.43 12.83
N THR A 167 -5.04 -27.63 13.28
CA THR A 167 -5.87 -28.50 14.13
C THR A 167 -5.02 -29.30 15.10
N ALA A 168 -5.64 -29.75 16.20
CA ALA A 168 -4.96 -30.58 17.18
C ALA A 168 -4.48 -31.94 16.62
N HIS A 169 -5.16 -32.48 15.59
CA HIS A 169 -4.84 -33.76 14.94
C HIS A 169 -4.94 -33.61 13.42
N GLY A 170 -3.81 -33.41 12.76
CA GLY A 170 -3.74 -33.26 11.31
C GLY A 170 -4.22 -34.48 10.51
N HIS A 171 -4.12 -35.66 11.07
CA HIS A 171 -4.58 -36.93 10.45
C HIS A 171 -5.99 -37.32 10.94
N SER A 172 -6.94 -36.40 10.88
CA SER A 172 -8.35 -36.67 11.19
C SER A 172 -9.19 -36.64 9.90
N LEU A 173 -10.33 -37.39 9.93
CA LEU A 173 -11.23 -37.46 8.78
C LEU A 173 -11.71 -36.04 8.36
N SER A 174 -12.02 -35.21 9.33
CA SER A 174 -12.46 -33.83 9.10
C SER A 174 -11.41 -32.96 8.37
N VAL A 175 -10.11 -33.19 8.61
CA VAL A 175 -9.02 -32.52 7.87
C VAL A 175 -8.95 -33.03 6.44
N VAL A 176 -9.02 -34.37 6.25
CA VAL A 176 -8.98 -34.97 4.91
C VAL A 176 -10.17 -34.53 4.05
N GLU A 177 -11.35 -34.40 4.65
CA GLU A 177 -12.56 -33.93 3.97
C GLU A 177 -12.46 -32.44 3.60
N LYS A 178 -11.76 -31.60 4.40
CA LYS A 178 -11.54 -30.20 4.10
C LYS A 178 -10.51 -29.96 2.99
N LEU A 179 -9.59 -30.90 2.77
CA LEU A 179 -8.57 -30.83 1.72
C LEU A 179 -9.10 -31.20 0.32
N LYS A 180 -10.25 -31.87 0.23
CA LYS A 180 -10.93 -32.23 -1.01
C LYS A 180 -11.78 -31.08 -1.53
#